data_622ec0f33d8a517deb629d6e1d7b8354
#
_entry.id   622ec0f33d8a517deb629d6e1d7b8354
#
_cell.length_a   1.000
_cell.length_b   1.000
_cell.length_c   1.000
_cell.angle_alpha   90.00
_cell.angle_beta   90.00
_cell.angle_gamma   90.00
#
_symmetry.space_group_name_H-M   'P 1'
#
loop_
_entity.id
_entity.type
_entity.pdbx_description
1 polymer ?
#
loop_
_entity_poly.entity_id
_entity_poly.type
_entity_poly.pdbx_seq_one_letter_code
_entity_poly.pdbx_strand_id
1 'polypeptide(L)'
;MNKIYGFGNALIDIEIRISEDQLKNISIPKGSMRHISNEELKSLLNKFNTQRYSAMPGGSVANSLHAANKHDAEIYFSCSIGDDEFGELFIESFKLIKESVSFHKSSLPTGICLIFVTPDGERTMAANLGANLDLCPESLNVDMLKASDFLVFDNFTLSFDKGAETIEYSLSLENDLNICFGISDKSLIKKNNTKIKKVFLNEIHLLYGNEDEMKELEKLISKPAFNTLITKGPAGASYNQEFSKAPRIDIINSNGAGDALLGTFLAYFGMIDDRDALKKAVSYATKICTVNGPRLDI
;
A
#
# COMPACT_ATOMS: atom_id res chain seq x y z
N MET A 1 8.59 18.44 11.30
CA MET A 1 8.61 17.50 10.15
C MET A 1 8.45 16.12 10.74
N ASN A 2 7.43 15.38 10.29
CA ASN A 2 7.18 14.04 10.79
C ASN A 2 8.17 13.04 10.19
N LYS A 3 8.62 12.09 11.00
CA LYS A 3 9.44 10.95 10.60
C LYS A 3 8.58 9.71 10.54
N ILE A 4 8.51 9.08 9.38
CA ILE A 4 7.60 7.97 9.12
C ILE A 4 8.40 6.75 8.69
N TYR A 5 8.39 5.71 9.52
CA TYR A 5 8.93 4.41 9.18
C TYR A 5 7.82 3.52 8.63
N GLY A 6 8.05 2.91 7.49
CA GLY A 6 7.17 1.89 6.95
C GLY A 6 7.92 0.65 6.52
N PHE A 7 7.26 -0.47 6.51
CA PHE A 7 7.74 -1.67 5.85
C PHE A 7 6.57 -2.41 5.20
N GLY A 8 6.88 -3.11 4.12
CA GLY A 8 5.83 -3.81 3.37
C GLY A 8 6.28 -4.24 1.99
N ASN A 9 5.31 -4.47 1.14
CA ASN A 9 5.55 -5.00 -0.19
C ASN A 9 6.20 -3.98 -1.13
N ALA A 10 7.29 -4.40 -1.77
CA ALA A 10 7.87 -3.79 -2.96
C ALA A 10 7.34 -4.52 -4.20
N LEU A 11 6.46 -3.89 -4.96
CA LEU A 11 5.83 -4.47 -6.14
C LEU A 11 6.10 -3.63 -7.38
N ILE A 12 6.11 -4.29 -8.52
CA ILE A 12 5.99 -3.61 -9.82
C ILE A 12 4.57 -3.85 -10.35
N ASP A 13 3.83 -2.77 -10.49
CA ASP A 13 2.50 -2.76 -11.08
C ASP A 13 2.62 -2.77 -12.61
N ILE A 14 2.07 -3.78 -13.26
CA ILE A 14 2.01 -3.91 -14.72
C ILE A 14 0.56 -3.79 -15.15
N GLU A 15 0.20 -2.63 -15.73
CA GLU A 15 -1.14 -2.40 -16.24
C GLU A 15 -1.29 -2.96 -17.66
N ILE A 16 -2.30 -3.80 -17.87
CA ILE A 16 -2.62 -4.43 -19.15
C ILE A 16 -4.09 -4.15 -19.47
N ARG A 17 -4.36 -3.43 -20.55
CA ARG A 17 -5.73 -3.20 -21.02
C ARG A 17 -6.22 -4.42 -21.78
N ILE A 18 -7.36 -4.97 -21.36
CA ILE A 18 -7.95 -6.19 -21.91
C ILE A 18 -9.44 -6.01 -22.18
N SER A 19 -9.99 -6.87 -23.05
CA SER A 19 -11.42 -6.96 -23.25
C SER A 19 -12.11 -7.78 -22.16
N GLU A 20 -13.45 -7.68 -22.05
CA GLU A 20 -14.26 -8.50 -21.14
C GLU A 20 -14.07 -10.01 -21.42
N ASP A 21 -13.95 -10.40 -22.71
CA ASP A 21 -13.76 -11.81 -23.07
C ASP A 21 -12.34 -12.30 -22.72
N GLN A 22 -11.33 -11.44 -22.81
CA GLN A 22 -9.99 -11.78 -22.32
C GLN A 22 -9.97 -11.95 -20.80
N LEU A 23 -10.72 -11.13 -20.06
CA LEU A 23 -10.82 -11.24 -18.60
C LEU A 23 -11.45 -12.58 -18.19
N LYS A 24 -12.53 -13.02 -18.84
CA LYS A 24 -13.16 -14.33 -18.57
C LYS A 24 -12.17 -15.49 -18.66
N ASN A 25 -11.14 -15.37 -19.49
CA ASN A 25 -10.14 -16.42 -19.73
C ASN A 25 -8.99 -16.44 -18.71
N ILE A 26 -8.96 -15.57 -17.72
CA ILE A 26 -7.90 -15.55 -16.67
C ILE A 26 -8.36 -16.08 -15.32
N SER A 27 -9.62 -16.52 -15.21
CA SER A 27 -10.19 -17.19 -14.02
C SER A 27 -10.02 -16.38 -12.71
N ILE A 28 -10.03 -15.05 -12.81
CA ILE A 28 -10.07 -14.11 -11.68
C ILE A 28 -11.38 -13.34 -11.77
N PRO A 29 -12.20 -13.30 -10.71
CA PRO A 29 -13.44 -12.52 -10.73
C PRO A 29 -13.15 -11.04 -10.98
N LYS A 30 -13.95 -10.41 -11.85
CA LYS A 30 -13.83 -9.00 -12.17
C LYS A 30 -13.89 -8.15 -10.88
N GLY A 31 -13.01 -7.16 -10.79
CA GLY A 31 -12.93 -6.27 -9.64
C GLY A 31 -12.29 -6.88 -8.38
N SER A 32 -11.72 -8.09 -8.48
CA SER A 32 -11.07 -8.75 -7.35
C SER A 32 -9.55 -8.82 -7.50
N MET A 33 -8.88 -9.13 -6.39
CA MET A 33 -7.45 -9.42 -6.35
C MET A 33 -7.22 -10.87 -5.94
N ARG A 34 -6.25 -11.53 -6.60
CA ARG A 34 -5.82 -12.89 -6.25
C ARG A 34 -4.29 -12.99 -6.24
N HIS A 35 -3.76 -13.72 -5.25
CA HIS A 35 -2.35 -14.11 -5.28
C HIS A 35 -2.15 -15.25 -6.26
N ILE A 36 -1.10 -15.18 -7.07
CA ILE A 36 -0.74 -16.14 -8.11
C ILE A 36 0.69 -16.68 -7.92
N SER A 37 0.92 -17.90 -8.42
CA SER A 37 2.26 -18.50 -8.40
C SER A 37 3.19 -17.89 -9.48
N ASN A 38 4.49 -18.20 -9.40
CA ASN A 38 5.46 -17.79 -10.42
C ASN A 38 5.14 -18.41 -11.80
N GLU A 39 4.66 -19.64 -11.84
CA GLU A 39 4.27 -20.33 -13.08
C GLU A 39 3.06 -19.65 -13.71
N GLU A 40 2.08 -19.29 -12.89
CA GLU A 40 0.89 -18.58 -13.34
C GLU A 40 1.21 -17.17 -13.83
N LEU A 41 2.09 -16.42 -13.11
CA LEU A 41 2.59 -15.12 -13.56
C LEU A 41 3.24 -15.21 -14.93
N LYS A 42 4.17 -16.18 -15.13
CA LYS A 42 4.83 -16.40 -16.42
C LYS A 42 3.83 -16.73 -17.53
N SER A 43 2.83 -17.56 -17.23
CA SER A 43 1.76 -17.90 -18.17
C SER A 43 0.94 -16.68 -18.59
N LEU A 44 0.56 -15.81 -17.63
CA LEU A 44 -0.19 -14.59 -17.89
C LEU A 44 0.64 -13.58 -18.69
N LEU A 45 1.91 -13.35 -18.32
CA LEU A 45 2.81 -12.47 -19.06
C LEU A 45 2.98 -12.93 -20.52
N ASN A 46 3.20 -14.22 -20.75
CA ASN A 46 3.31 -14.77 -22.10
C ASN A 46 2.02 -14.60 -22.89
N LYS A 47 0.86 -14.81 -22.26
CA LYS A 47 -0.46 -14.65 -22.89
C LYS A 47 -0.71 -13.24 -23.38
N PHE A 48 -0.21 -12.23 -22.66
CA PHE A 48 -0.40 -10.81 -22.96
C PHE A 48 0.87 -10.11 -23.50
N ASN A 49 1.92 -10.86 -23.85
CA ASN A 49 3.23 -10.35 -24.28
C ASN A 49 3.18 -9.44 -25.52
N THR A 50 2.14 -9.54 -26.34
CA THR A 50 1.95 -8.68 -27.52
C THR A 50 1.31 -7.34 -27.19
N GLN A 51 0.87 -7.13 -25.96
CA GLN A 51 0.21 -5.89 -25.54
C GLN A 51 1.23 -4.91 -24.96
N ARG A 52 1.05 -3.62 -25.24
CA ARG A 52 1.82 -2.58 -24.57
C ARG A 52 1.38 -2.53 -23.11
N TYR A 53 2.32 -2.63 -22.21
CA TYR A 53 2.11 -2.44 -20.78
C TYR A 53 3.01 -1.34 -20.23
N SER A 54 2.55 -0.73 -19.15
CA SER A 54 3.34 0.20 -18.35
C SER A 54 3.72 -0.53 -17.07
N ALA A 55 5.02 -0.56 -16.77
CA ALA A 55 5.54 -1.11 -15.52
C ALA A 55 5.93 0.04 -14.60
N MET A 56 5.35 0.09 -13.42
CA MET A 56 5.57 1.18 -12.46
C MET A 56 5.76 0.64 -11.06
N PRO A 57 6.64 1.25 -10.25
CA PRO A 57 6.77 0.91 -8.85
C PRO A 57 5.46 1.11 -8.10
N GLY A 58 5.07 0.10 -7.33
CA GLY A 58 3.84 0.02 -6.54
C GLY A 58 4.11 -0.42 -5.09
N GLY A 59 3.08 -0.97 -4.45
CA GLY A 59 3.08 -1.34 -3.03
C GLY A 59 2.48 -0.23 -2.16
N SER A 60 1.44 -0.58 -1.38
CA SER A 60 0.63 0.39 -0.66
C SER A 60 1.44 1.25 0.32
N VAL A 61 2.22 0.62 1.20
CA VAL A 61 3.08 1.37 2.15
C VAL A 61 4.13 2.20 1.39
N ALA A 62 4.76 1.64 0.35
CA ALA A 62 5.74 2.35 -0.47
C ALA A 62 5.15 3.60 -1.14
N ASN A 63 3.94 3.50 -1.68
CA ASN A 63 3.21 4.62 -2.28
C ASN A 63 2.87 5.69 -1.23
N SER A 64 2.44 5.27 -0.03
CA SER A 64 2.13 6.18 1.07
C SER A 64 3.37 6.96 1.52
N LEU A 65 4.51 6.28 1.68
CA LEU A 65 5.76 6.93 2.05
C LEU A 65 6.26 7.89 0.96
N HIS A 66 6.14 7.49 -0.31
CA HIS A 66 6.46 8.38 -1.43
C HIS A 66 5.61 9.66 -1.40
N ALA A 67 4.30 9.53 -1.15
CA ALA A 67 3.41 10.67 -1.01
C ALA A 67 3.79 11.55 0.21
N ALA A 68 4.11 10.94 1.35
CA ALA A 68 4.55 11.67 2.54
C ALA A 68 5.83 12.48 2.27
N ASN A 69 6.81 11.88 1.60
CA ASN A 69 8.06 12.57 1.24
C ASN A 69 7.83 13.76 0.29
N LYS A 70 6.87 13.68 -0.65
CA LYS A 70 6.47 14.82 -1.50
C LYS A 70 5.88 15.99 -0.70
N HIS A 71 5.54 15.79 0.55
CA HIS A 71 5.04 16.78 1.49
C HIS A 71 6.02 17.00 2.66
N ASP A 72 7.31 16.85 2.37
CA ASP A 72 8.44 17.16 3.27
C ASP A 72 8.53 16.27 4.53
N ALA A 73 7.82 15.12 4.61
CA ALA A 73 8.08 14.16 5.66
C ALA A 73 9.41 13.44 5.45
N GLU A 74 10.13 13.19 6.53
CA GLU A 74 11.28 12.29 6.53
C GLU A 74 10.77 10.86 6.56
N ILE A 75 11.17 10.03 5.59
CA ILE A 75 10.67 8.67 5.48
C ILE A 75 11.79 7.64 5.59
N TYR A 76 11.45 6.50 6.16
CA TYR A 76 12.28 5.29 6.16
C TYR A 76 11.43 4.11 5.70
N PHE A 77 11.98 3.31 4.80
CA PHE A 77 11.25 2.17 4.24
C PHE A 77 12.12 0.91 4.24
N SER A 78 11.57 -0.19 4.75
CA SER A 78 12.19 -1.53 4.66
C SER A 78 11.34 -2.45 3.80
N CYS A 79 11.97 -3.12 2.83
CA CYS A 79 11.30 -4.05 1.93
C CYS A 79 12.27 -5.12 1.40
N SER A 80 11.72 -6.14 0.74
CA SER A 80 12.52 -7.15 0.03
C SER A 80 12.29 -7.06 -1.47
N ILE A 81 13.39 -7.14 -2.24
CA ILE A 81 13.39 -7.11 -3.71
C ILE A 81 14.27 -8.23 -4.27
N GLY A 82 14.01 -8.64 -5.50
CA GLY A 82 14.88 -9.55 -6.25
C GLY A 82 16.13 -8.85 -6.80
N ASP A 83 17.09 -9.65 -7.23
CA ASP A 83 18.26 -9.16 -7.97
C ASP A 83 17.96 -9.21 -9.48
N ASP A 84 17.00 -8.39 -9.92
CA ASP A 84 16.45 -8.34 -11.26
C ASP A 84 16.13 -6.91 -11.72
N GLU A 85 15.76 -6.75 -12.99
CA GLU A 85 15.44 -5.44 -13.59
C GLU A 85 14.28 -4.73 -12.90
N PHE A 86 13.32 -5.46 -12.34
CA PHE A 86 12.20 -4.89 -11.60
C PHE A 86 12.62 -4.42 -10.21
N GLY A 87 13.56 -5.11 -9.56
CA GLY A 87 14.19 -4.64 -8.34
C GLY A 87 14.94 -3.33 -8.54
N GLU A 88 15.71 -3.24 -9.62
CA GLU A 88 16.41 -1.99 -9.96
C GLU A 88 15.42 -0.85 -10.28
N LEU A 89 14.33 -1.14 -11.01
CA LEU A 89 13.27 -0.16 -11.27
C LEU A 89 12.64 0.34 -9.97
N PHE A 90 12.40 -0.56 -9.01
CA PHE A 90 11.86 -0.18 -7.69
C PHE A 90 12.84 0.71 -6.90
N ILE A 91 14.13 0.32 -6.85
CA ILE A 91 15.18 1.12 -6.19
C ILE A 91 15.25 2.52 -6.79
N GLU A 92 15.23 2.63 -8.13
CA GLU A 92 15.33 3.91 -8.84
C GLU A 92 14.19 4.86 -8.47
N SER A 93 13.00 4.33 -8.14
CA SER A 93 11.85 5.13 -7.69
C SER A 93 12.08 5.85 -6.36
N PHE A 94 13.08 5.40 -5.58
CA PHE A 94 13.52 6.01 -4.32
C PHE A 94 14.88 6.70 -4.44
N LYS A 95 15.38 6.94 -5.64
CA LYS A 95 16.73 7.47 -5.88
C LYS A 95 17.06 8.75 -5.13
N LEU A 96 16.10 9.67 -5.00
CA LEU A 96 16.30 10.95 -4.32
C LEU A 96 16.38 10.82 -2.79
N ILE A 97 15.94 9.68 -2.25
CA ILE A 97 15.87 9.38 -0.81
C ILE A 97 16.48 8.02 -0.48
N LYS A 98 17.44 7.58 -1.30
CA LYS A 98 18.03 6.24 -1.26
C LYS A 98 18.58 5.86 0.12
N GLU A 99 19.11 6.81 0.90
CA GLU A 99 19.65 6.58 2.24
C GLU A 99 18.55 6.25 3.27
N SER A 100 17.30 6.57 2.94
CA SER A 100 16.12 6.28 3.78
C SER A 100 15.48 4.93 3.47
N VAL A 101 16.06 4.10 2.59
CA VAL A 101 15.47 2.82 2.19
C VAL A 101 16.43 1.67 2.44
N SER A 102 15.96 0.66 3.16
CA SER A 102 16.65 -0.60 3.41
C SER A 102 16.09 -1.68 2.49
N PHE A 103 16.86 -2.11 1.52
CA PHE A 103 16.50 -3.17 0.59
C PHE A 103 17.14 -4.50 1.00
N HIS A 104 16.32 -5.46 1.42
CA HIS A 104 16.76 -6.84 1.57
C HIS A 104 16.75 -7.52 0.19
N LYS A 105 17.91 -7.99 -0.28
CA LYS A 105 18.01 -8.74 -1.53
C LYS A 105 17.63 -10.21 -1.33
N SER A 106 16.58 -10.64 -2.00
CA SER A 106 16.10 -12.02 -2.01
C SER A 106 16.64 -12.78 -3.23
N SER A 107 16.71 -14.11 -3.11
CA SER A 107 16.94 -15.00 -4.25
C SER A 107 15.67 -15.20 -5.11
N LEU A 108 14.51 -14.76 -4.62
CA LEU A 108 13.26 -14.76 -5.38
C LEU A 108 13.19 -13.52 -6.27
N PRO A 109 12.49 -13.57 -7.42
CA PRO A 109 12.29 -12.39 -8.26
C PRO A 109 11.47 -11.33 -7.53
N THR A 110 11.65 -10.08 -7.94
CA THR A 110 10.84 -8.95 -7.43
C THR A 110 9.34 -9.22 -7.63
N GLY A 111 8.54 -8.83 -6.66
CA GLY A 111 7.09 -9.03 -6.72
C GLY A 111 6.43 -8.21 -7.84
N ILE A 112 5.42 -8.79 -8.48
CA ILE A 112 4.70 -8.18 -9.61
C ILE A 112 3.20 -8.24 -9.35
N CYS A 113 2.51 -7.12 -9.58
CA CYS A 113 1.07 -7.06 -9.64
C CYS A 113 0.61 -6.80 -11.08
N LEU A 114 -0.02 -7.79 -11.72
CA LEU A 114 -0.69 -7.60 -13.00
C LEU A 114 -2.05 -6.95 -12.76
N ILE A 115 -2.27 -5.78 -13.35
CA ILE A 115 -3.52 -5.02 -13.23
C ILE A 115 -4.22 -5.06 -14.60
N PHE A 116 -5.26 -5.89 -14.70
CA PHE A 116 -6.08 -6.00 -15.90
C PHE A 116 -7.18 -4.95 -15.87
N VAL A 117 -7.17 -4.04 -16.85
CA VAL A 117 -8.15 -2.95 -16.96
C VAL A 117 -9.11 -3.25 -18.11
N THR A 118 -10.39 -3.38 -17.79
CA THR A 118 -11.46 -3.57 -18.77
C THR A 118 -11.97 -2.23 -19.32
N PRO A 119 -12.72 -2.18 -20.47
CA PRO A 119 -13.13 -0.94 -21.10
C PRO A 119 -13.99 -0.01 -20.25
N ASP A 120 -14.66 -0.53 -19.23
CA ASP A 120 -15.42 0.24 -18.23
C ASP A 120 -14.55 0.83 -17.12
N GLY A 121 -13.21 0.61 -17.18
CA GLY A 121 -12.25 1.09 -16.19
C GLY A 121 -12.12 0.22 -14.93
N GLU A 122 -12.84 -0.91 -14.86
CA GLU A 122 -12.73 -1.84 -13.71
C GLU A 122 -11.39 -2.57 -13.74
N ARG A 123 -10.82 -2.80 -12.55
CA ARG A 123 -9.52 -3.41 -12.34
C ARG A 123 -9.64 -4.77 -11.70
N THR A 124 -8.95 -5.73 -12.30
CA THR A 124 -8.79 -7.08 -11.75
C THR A 124 -7.30 -7.36 -11.58
N MET A 125 -6.90 -7.78 -10.40
CA MET A 125 -5.49 -7.87 -10.04
C MET A 125 -5.04 -9.30 -9.80
N ALA A 126 -3.84 -9.63 -10.31
CA ALA A 126 -3.13 -10.87 -10.06
C ALA A 126 -1.75 -10.55 -9.48
N ALA A 127 -1.57 -10.76 -8.18
CA ALA A 127 -0.36 -10.40 -7.47
C ALA A 127 0.53 -11.61 -7.19
N ASN A 128 1.76 -11.58 -7.69
CA ASN A 128 2.83 -12.48 -7.30
C ASN A 128 3.74 -11.76 -6.31
N LEU A 129 3.86 -12.28 -5.10
CA LEU A 129 4.62 -11.61 -4.04
C LEU A 129 6.13 -11.67 -4.25
N GLY A 130 6.64 -12.72 -4.93
CA GLY A 130 8.09 -12.84 -5.19
C GLY A 130 8.94 -12.63 -3.95
N ALA A 131 9.94 -11.76 -4.07
CA ALA A 131 10.88 -11.40 -3.01
C ALA A 131 10.23 -10.89 -1.72
N ASN A 132 8.99 -10.37 -1.78
CA ASN A 132 8.29 -9.91 -0.58
C ASN A 132 8.06 -11.04 0.45
N LEU A 133 8.02 -12.30 0.01
CA LEU A 133 7.93 -13.47 0.89
C LEU A 133 9.16 -13.62 1.81
N ASP A 134 10.26 -12.95 1.50
CA ASP A 134 11.48 -12.95 2.30
C ASP A 134 11.62 -11.72 3.21
N LEU A 135 10.63 -10.82 3.24
CA LEU A 135 10.59 -9.75 4.23
C LEU A 135 10.52 -10.38 5.64
N CYS A 136 11.52 -10.09 6.46
CA CYS A 136 11.71 -10.70 7.78
C CYS A 136 12.17 -9.64 8.79
N PRO A 137 12.17 -9.92 10.12
CA PRO A 137 12.62 -8.98 11.14
C PRO A 137 14.00 -8.37 10.89
N GLU A 138 14.92 -9.15 10.33
CA GLU A 138 16.28 -8.72 10.00
C GLU A 138 16.33 -7.73 8.84
N SER A 139 15.24 -7.60 8.06
CA SER A 139 15.11 -6.60 7.00
C SER A 139 14.86 -5.20 7.56
N LEU A 140 14.45 -5.08 8.83
CA LEU A 140 14.13 -3.80 9.44
C LEU A 140 15.39 -3.07 9.90
N ASN A 141 15.46 -1.78 9.61
CA ASN A 141 16.42 -0.90 10.26
C ASN A 141 15.84 -0.41 11.59
N VAL A 142 16.20 -1.12 12.68
CA VAL A 142 15.63 -0.89 14.02
C VAL A 142 15.99 0.50 14.56
N ASP A 143 17.16 1.03 14.25
CA ASP A 143 17.57 2.36 14.72
C ASP A 143 16.70 3.44 14.09
N MET A 144 16.45 3.37 12.77
CA MET A 144 15.57 4.29 12.07
C MET A 144 14.11 4.13 12.49
N LEU A 145 13.68 2.87 12.75
CA LEU A 145 12.34 2.61 13.28
C LEU A 145 12.14 3.32 14.62
N LYS A 146 13.07 3.16 15.57
CA LYS A 146 12.99 3.80 16.88
C LYS A 146 13.14 5.32 16.86
N ALA A 147 13.75 5.87 15.82
CA ALA A 147 13.93 7.32 15.64
C ALA A 147 12.74 7.99 14.93
N SER A 148 11.70 7.22 14.58
CA SER A 148 10.53 7.72 13.85
C SER A 148 9.38 8.11 14.79
N ASP A 149 8.41 8.89 14.27
CA ASP A 149 7.19 9.28 14.98
C ASP A 149 6.03 8.30 14.67
N PHE A 150 6.08 7.68 13.49
CA PHE A 150 5.04 6.78 12.98
C PHE A 150 5.63 5.48 12.47
N LEU A 151 4.90 4.39 12.74
CA LEU A 151 5.13 3.07 12.13
C LEU A 151 3.94 2.71 11.24
N VAL A 152 4.20 2.47 9.95
CA VAL A 152 3.17 2.15 8.95
C VAL A 152 3.38 0.75 8.39
N PHE A 153 2.37 -0.08 8.48
CA PHE A 153 2.29 -1.39 7.82
C PHE A 153 0.85 -1.73 7.47
N ASP A 154 0.63 -2.82 6.73
CA ASP A 154 -0.67 -3.14 6.18
C ASP A 154 -1.03 -4.63 6.26
N ASN A 155 -2.30 -4.94 5.96
CA ASN A 155 -2.83 -6.28 5.96
C ASN A 155 -2.33 -7.13 4.75
N PHE A 156 -1.79 -6.51 3.70
CA PHE A 156 -1.09 -7.25 2.65
C PHE A 156 0.18 -7.90 3.20
N THR A 157 0.97 -7.15 3.96
CA THR A 157 2.16 -7.65 4.65
C THR A 157 1.81 -8.73 5.67
N LEU A 158 0.68 -8.59 6.36
CA LEU A 158 0.19 -9.58 7.33
C LEU A 158 -0.24 -10.91 6.67
N SER A 159 -0.45 -10.95 5.36
CA SER A 159 -1.02 -12.11 4.66
C SER A 159 -0.04 -13.26 4.40
N PHE A 160 1.26 -13.09 4.64
CA PHE A 160 2.28 -14.14 4.58
C PHE A 160 3.04 -14.25 5.92
N ASP A 161 3.66 -15.39 6.18
CA ASP A 161 4.13 -15.73 7.53
C ASP A 161 5.29 -14.85 7.99
N LYS A 162 6.36 -14.71 7.20
CA LYS A 162 7.47 -13.82 7.53
C LYS A 162 7.05 -12.35 7.71
N GLY A 163 6.10 -11.87 6.89
CA GLY A 163 5.52 -10.54 7.06
C GLY A 163 4.78 -10.38 8.38
N ALA A 164 4.01 -11.40 8.78
CA ALA A 164 3.35 -11.41 10.09
C ALA A 164 4.36 -11.43 11.25
N GLU A 165 5.42 -12.24 11.15
CA GLU A 165 6.53 -12.27 12.12
C GLU A 165 7.22 -10.91 12.21
N THR A 166 7.45 -10.25 11.08
CA THR A 166 8.03 -8.89 11.02
C THR A 166 7.16 -7.86 11.71
N ILE A 167 5.85 -7.93 11.52
CA ILE A 167 4.89 -7.07 12.22
C ILE A 167 4.93 -7.35 13.73
N GLU A 168 4.82 -8.62 14.14
CA GLU A 168 4.88 -9.02 15.56
C GLU A 168 6.20 -8.54 16.21
N TYR A 169 7.32 -8.69 15.51
CA TYR A 169 8.63 -8.21 15.98
C TYR A 169 8.64 -6.68 16.13
N SER A 170 8.20 -5.93 15.11
CA SER A 170 8.21 -4.47 15.16
C SER A 170 7.35 -3.91 16.29
N LEU A 171 6.21 -4.56 16.58
CA LEU A 171 5.30 -4.21 17.67
C LEU A 171 5.85 -4.61 19.06
N SER A 172 6.77 -5.56 19.13
CA SER A 172 7.43 -5.97 20.39
C SER A 172 8.56 -5.04 20.83
N LEU A 173 9.04 -4.17 19.92
CA LEU A 173 10.08 -3.21 20.24
C LEU A 173 9.51 -2.11 21.14
N GLU A 174 10.20 -1.84 22.26
CA GLU A 174 9.85 -0.70 23.14
C GLU A 174 10.09 0.62 22.37
N ASN A 175 9.02 1.35 22.13
CA ASN A 175 9.04 2.65 21.43
C ASN A 175 7.74 3.42 21.71
N ASP A 176 7.75 4.73 21.45
CA ASP A 176 6.61 5.64 21.55
C ASP A 176 5.97 5.96 20.19
N LEU A 177 6.02 5.01 19.25
CA LEU A 177 5.56 5.21 17.88
C LEU A 177 4.03 5.23 17.76
N ASN A 178 3.52 6.14 16.95
CA ASN A 178 2.13 6.10 16.52
C ASN A 178 1.95 4.99 15.47
N ILE A 179 1.30 3.90 15.83
CA ILE A 179 1.10 2.74 14.97
C ILE A 179 -0.05 3.00 14.00
N CYS A 180 0.24 2.94 12.70
CA CYS A 180 -0.71 3.10 11.61
C CYS A 180 -0.90 1.76 10.89
N PHE A 181 -2.13 1.23 10.91
CA PHE A 181 -2.47 -0.04 10.25
C PHE A 181 -3.41 0.18 9.07
N GLY A 182 -2.96 -0.24 7.87
CA GLY A 182 -3.76 -0.26 6.65
C GLY A 182 -4.58 -1.54 6.52
N ILE A 183 -5.89 -1.44 6.35
CA ILE A 183 -6.77 -2.61 6.19
C ILE A 183 -6.59 -3.25 4.82
N SER A 184 -6.36 -2.45 3.78
CA SER A 184 -5.96 -2.79 2.42
C SER A 184 -6.99 -3.52 1.57
N ASP A 185 -7.52 -4.65 2.01
CA ASP A 185 -8.51 -5.45 1.27
C ASP A 185 -9.44 -6.21 2.22
N LYS A 186 -10.75 -6.04 2.03
CA LYS A 186 -11.77 -6.68 2.85
C LYS A 186 -11.73 -8.21 2.82
N SER A 187 -11.28 -8.81 1.70
CA SER A 187 -11.19 -10.27 1.58
C SER A 187 -10.10 -10.86 2.47
N LEU A 188 -9.03 -10.09 2.71
CA LEU A 188 -7.92 -10.47 3.58
C LEU A 188 -8.30 -10.44 5.07
N ILE A 189 -9.31 -9.66 5.47
CA ILE A 189 -9.74 -9.56 6.87
C ILE A 189 -10.17 -10.94 7.39
N LYS A 190 -10.95 -11.67 6.62
CA LYS A 190 -11.39 -13.03 7.00
C LYS A 190 -10.23 -14.01 7.00
N LYS A 191 -9.35 -13.93 6.00
CA LYS A 191 -8.19 -14.81 5.85
C LYS A 191 -7.20 -14.61 7.00
N ASN A 192 -6.96 -13.36 7.38
CA ASN A 192 -5.97 -12.97 8.38
C ASN A 192 -6.56 -12.75 9.78
N ASN A 193 -7.79 -13.21 10.04
CA ASN A 193 -8.54 -12.86 11.25
C ASN A 193 -7.76 -13.07 12.55
N THR A 194 -7.06 -14.19 12.70
CA THR A 194 -6.26 -14.51 13.89
C THR A 194 -5.04 -13.59 14.01
N LYS A 195 -4.36 -13.30 12.88
CA LYS A 195 -3.21 -12.41 12.82
C LYS A 195 -3.62 -10.96 13.14
N ILE A 196 -4.76 -10.51 12.58
CA ILE A 196 -5.33 -9.19 12.86
C ILE A 196 -5.63 -9.05 14.35
N LYS A 197 -6.28 -10.04 14.97
CA LYS A 197 -6.56 -10.01 16.42
C LYS A 197 -5.29 -9.87 17.26
N LYS A 198 -4.18 -10.47 16.86
CA LYS A 198 -2.88 -10.30 17.52
C LYS A 198 -2.35 -8.87 17.37
N VAL A 199 -2.44 -8.28 16.16
CA VAL A 199 -2.06 -6.88 15.93
C VAL A 199 -2.83 -5.95 16.87
N PHE A 200 -4.14 -6.17 17.02
CA PHE A 200 -5.02 -5.38 17.90
C PHE A 200 -4.89 -5.69 19.40
N LEU A 201 -3.97 -6.54 19.83
CA LEU A 201 -3.51 -6.57 21.23
C LEU A 201 -2.64 -5.36 21.56
N ASN A 202 -2.10 -4.70 20.54
CA ASN A 202 -1.37 -3.45 20.66
C ASN A 202 -2.28 -2.25 20.40
N GLU A 203 -1.84 -1.08 20.83
CA GLU A 203 -2.55 0.16 20.60
C GLU A 203 -2.38 0.62 19.15
N ILE A 204 -3.43 0.56 18.36
CA ILE A 204 -3.44 1.11 17.00
C ILE A 204 -3.87 2.55 17.04
N HIS A 205 -2.96 3.48 16.75
CA HIS A 205 -3.18 4.92 16.82
C HIS A 205 -3.98 5.45 15.63
N LEU A 206 -3.74 4.91 14.44
CA LEU A 206 -4.46 5.25 13.22
C LEU A 206 -4.81 4.00 12.42
N LEU A 207 -6.10 3.81 12.19
CA LEU A 207 -6.61 2.78 11.29
C LEU A 207 -6.98 3.43 9.96
N TYR A 208 -6.51 2.84 8.84
CA TYR A 208 -6.72 3.36 7.51
C TYR A 208 -7.38 2.34 6.58
N GLY A 209 -8.38 2.77 5.82
CA GLY A 209 -9.07 1.94 4.84
C GLY A 209 -10.26 2.66 4.19
N ASN A 210 -11.03 1.92 3.38
CA ASN A 210 -12.30 2.41 2.85
C ASN A 210 -13.49 2.00 3.75
N GLU A 211 -14.69 2.51 3.44
CA GLU A 211 -15.90 2.25 4.25
C GLU A 211 -16.26 0.77 4.34
N ASP A 212 -16.05 0.00 3.26
CA ASP A 212 -16.38 -1.43 3.24
C ASP A 212 -15.37 -2.25 4.05
N GLU A 213 -14.11 -1.88 3.99
CA GLU A 213 -13.03 -2.47 4.79
C GLU A 213 -13.27 -2.20 6.29
N MET A 214 -13.62 -0.97 6.67
CA MET A 214 -13.94 -0.61 8.05
C MET A 214 -15.11 -1.43 8.58
N LYS A 215 -16.22 -1.50 7.84
CA LYS A 215 -17.40 -2.30 8.21
C LYS A 215 -17.10 -3.79 8.38
N GLU A 216 -16.20 -4.34 7.55
CA GLU A 216 -15.81 -5.75 7.67
C GLU A 216 -14.92 -5.97 8.90
N LEU A 217 -13.99 -5.06 9.18
CA LEU A 217 -13.11 -5.13 10.35
C LEU A 217 -13.90 -4.99 11.68
N GLU A 218 -14.89 -4.11 11.74
CA GLU A 218 -15.76 -3.92 12.91
C GLU A 218 -16.49 -5.19 13.33
N LYS A 219 -16.73 -6.12 12.40
CA LYS A 219 -17.31 -7.44 12.76
C LYS A 219 -16.31 -8.34 13.50
N LEU A 220 -15.02 -8.05 13.37
CA LEU A 220 -13.94 -8.84 13.95
C LEU A 220 -13.38 -8.24 15.23
N ILE A 221 -13.30 -6.91 15.30
CA ILE A 221 -12.66 -6.13 16.36
C ILE A 221 -13.68 -5.16 16.97
N SER A 222 -13.94 -5.29 18.28
CA SER A 222 -14.96 -4.49 18.99
C SER A 222 -14.54 -3.03 19.23
N LYS A 223 -13.24 -2.75 19.28
CA LYS A 223 -12.68 -1.40 19.44
C LYS A 223 -11.49 -1.24 18.52
N PRO A 224 -11.71 -0.75 17.30
CA PRO A 224 -10.70 -0.90 16.24
C PRO A 224 -9.47 -0.01 16.39
N ALA A 225 -9.60 1.25 16.83
CA ALA A 225 -8.47 2.18 16.91
C ALA A 225 -8.84 3.45 17.65
N PHE A 226 -7.84 4.29 17.98
CA PHE A 226 -8.08 5.64 18.53
C PHE A 226 -8.56 6.60 17.44
N ASN A 227 -7.94 6.55 16.25
CA ASN A 227 -8.29 7.41 15.12
C ASN A 227 -8.53 6.58 13.86
N THR A 228 -9.40 7.07 12.99
CA THR A 228 -9.73 6.43 11.71
C THR A 228 -9.60 7.42 10.56
N LEU A 229 -8.91 7.02 9.50
CA LEU A 229 -8.83 7.74 8.23
C LEU A 229 -9.52 6.89 7.16
N ILE A 230 -10.70 7.34 6.70
CA ILE A 230 -11.58 6.54 5.85
C ILE A 230 -11.73 7.18 4.49
N THR A 231 -11.36 6.46 3.42
CA THR A 231 -11.61 6.87 2.05
C THR A 231 -13.06 6.60 1.65
N LYS A 232 -13.65 7.53 0.90
CA LYS A 232 -15.05 7.47 0.40
C LYS A 232 -15.13 7.63 -1.12
N GLY A 233 -14.07 7.21 -1.81
CA GLY A 233 -13.95 7.31 -3.27
C GLY A 233 -14.20 8.74 -3.78
N PRO A 234 -15.06 8.95 -4.78
CA PRO A 234 -15.33 10.27 -5.33
C PRO A 234 -15.96 11.27 -4.34
N ALA A 235 -16.50 10.81 -3.22
CA ALA A 235 -17.04 11.69 -2.19
C ALA A 235 -15.94 12.42 -1.41
N GLY A 236 -14.76 11.82 -1.26
CA GLY A 236 -13.63 12.36 -0.50
C GLY A 236 -13.14 11.44 0.58
N ALA A 237 -12.84 11.96 1.77
CA ALA A 237 -12.39 11.16 2.91
C ALA A 237 -12.83 11.79 4.24
N SER A 238 -12.82 10.97 5.30
CA SER A 238 -13.01 11.45 6.66
C SER A 238 -11.86 11.02 7.57
N TYR A 239 -11.53 11.89 8.51
CA TYR A 239 -10.68 11.60 9.66
C TYR A 239 -11.52 11.77 10.91
N ASN A 240 -11.78 10.68 11.59
CA ASN A 240 -12.75 10.63 12.71
C ASN A 240 -14.11 11.23 12.26
N GLN A 241 -14.50 12.36 12.87
CA GLN A 241 -15.76 13.07 12.56
C GLN A 241 -15.58 14.17 11.51
N GLU A 242 -14.34 14.55 11.18
CA GLU A 242 -14.06 15.54 10.14
C GLU A 242 -14.22 14.91 8.75
N PHE A 243 -14.78 15.69 7.83
CA PHE A 243 -14.96 15.27 6.43
C PHE A 243 -14.40 16.30 5.46
N SER A 244 -13.69 15.82 4.44
CA SER A 244 -13.22 16.64 3.33
C SER A 244 -13.73 16.07 2.02
N LYS A 245 -14.44 16.92 1.24
CA LYS A 245 -14.98 16.57 -0.06
C LYS A 245 -13.89 16.55 -1.12
N ALA A 246 -13.88 15.53 -1.99
CA ALA A 246 -12.99 15.49 -3.13
C ALA A 246 -13.42 16.52 -4.21
N PRO A 247 -12.46 17.21 -4.85
CA PRO A 247 -12.72 17.98 -6.06
C PRO A 247 -13.27 17.08 -7.19
N ARG A 248 -14.12 17.64 -8.03
CA ARG A 248 -14.57 16.95 -9.24
C ARG A 248 -13.47 17.00 -10.30
N ILE A 249 -13.12 15.85 -10.83
CA ILE A 249 -12.10 15.68 -11.88
C ILE A 249 -12.54 14.61 -12.87
N ASP A 250 -11.91 14.60 -14.02
CA ASP A 250 -11.95 13.45 -14.94
C ASP A 250 -10.87 12.45 -14.49
N ILE A 251 -11.30 11.26 -14.05
CA ILE A 251 -10.43 10.23 -13.52
C ILE A 251 -9.76 9.50 -14.68
N ILE A 252 -8.41 9.48 -14.67
CA ILE A 252 -7.60 8.66 -15.58
C ILE A 252 -7.32 7.30 -14.92
N ASN A 253 -6.87 7.32 -13.66
CA ASN A 253 -6.49 6.13 -12.92
C ASN A 253 -6.66 6.41 -11.41
N SER A 254 -7.24 5.49 -10.63
CA SER A 254 -7.40 5.67 -9.18
C SER A 254 -6.42 4.83 -8.36
N ASN A 255 -5.44 4.17 -9.00
CA ASN A 255 -4.42 3.39 -8.29
C ASN A 255 -3.56 4.31 -7.41
N GLY A 256 -3.30 3.91 -6.18
CA GLY A 256 -2.48 4.67 -5.23
C GLY A 256 -3.14 5.93 -4.65
N ALA A 257 -4.37 6.29 -5.05
CA ALA A 257 -5.04 7.47 -4.49
C ALA A 257 -5.26 7.35 -2.98
N GLY A 258 -5.64 6.17 -2.51
CA GLY A 258 -5.73 5.86 -1.10
C GLY A 258 -4.39 5.99 -0.39
N ASP A 259 -3.36 5.37 -0.94
CA ASP A 259 -2.01 5.42 -0.38
C ASP A 259 -1.50 6.87 -0.29
N ALA A 260 -1.76 7.67 -1.33
CA ALA A 260 -1.42 9.08 -1.37
C ALA A 260 -2.17 9.91 -0.32
N LEU A 261 -3.44 9.55 -0.05
CA LEU A 261 -4.21 10.17 1.03
C LEU A 261 -3.52 9.91 2.38
N LEU A 262 -3.19 8.63 2.68
CA LEU A 262 -2.54 8.27 3.94
C LEU A 262 -1.21 9.00 4.09
N GLY A 263 -0.32 8.89 3.10
CA GLY A 263 1.01 9.48 3.18
C GLY A 263 0.98 11.00 3.35
N THR A 264 0.15 11.69 2.57
CA THR A 264 -0.03 13.15 2.72
C THR A 264 -0.61 13.52 4.08
N PHE A 265 -1.61 12.76 4.57
CA PHE A 265 -2.20 13.01 5.88
C PHE A 265 -1.14 12.88 6.98
N LEU A 266 -0.34 11.81 6.99
CA LEU A 266 0.70 11.59 7.98
C LEU A 266 1.80 12.66 7.93
N ALA A 267 2.14 13.20 6.75
CA ALA A 267 3.11 14.28 6.63
C ALA A 267 2.69 15.54 7.40
N TYR A 268 1.40 15.82 7.49
CA TYR A 268 0.86 16.99 8.15
C TYR A 268 0.25 16.71 9.53
N PHE A 269 0.02 15.46 9.90
CA PHE A 269 -0.62 15.07 11.16
C PHE A 269 0.13 15.63 12.38
N GLY A 270 -0.59 16.33 13.25
CA GLY A 270 -0.01 16.99 14.42
C GLY A 270 0.85 18.22 14.13
N MET A 271 1.11 18.55 12.84
CA MET A 271 1.87 19.73 12.44
C MET A 271 0.96 20.93 12.14
N ILE A 272 -0.26 20.66 11.67
CA ILE A 272 -1.31 21.65 11.39
C ILE A 272 -2.64 21.11 11.92
N ASP A 273 -3.70 21.90 11.80
CA ASP A 273 -5.06 21.46 12.15
C ASP A 273 -5.47 20.23 11.32
N ASP A 274 -6.13 19.24 11.96
CA ASP A 274 -6.48 17.95 11.35
C ASP A 274 -7.39 18.10 10.13
N ARG A 275 -8.29 19.10 10.12
CA ARG A 275 -9.16 19.42 8.98
C ARG A 275 -8.33 19.90 7.79
N ASP A 276 -7.33 20.74 8.03
CA ASP A 276 -6.44 21.22 6.97
C ASP A 276 -5.51 20.12 6.47
N ALA A 277 -5.02 19.25 7.35
CA ALA A 277 -4.27 18.06 6.97
C ALA A 277 -5.10 17.12 6.08
N LEU A 278 -6.35 16.84 6.48
CA LEU A 278 -7.29 16.04 5.69
C LEU A 278 -7.59 16.67 4.32
N LYS A 279 -7.80 17.99 4.26
CA LYS A 279 -8.06 18.71 3.01
C LYS A 279 -6.87 18.65 2.05
N LYS A 280 -5.64 18.80 2.54
CA LYS A 280 -4.43 18.64 1.75
C LYS A 280 -4.30 17.21 1.22
N ALA A 281 -4.55 16.21 2.07
CA ALA A 281 -4.49 14.80 1.72
C ALA A 281 -5.52 14.44 0.62
N VAL A 282 -6.76 14.87 0.76
CA VAL A 282 -7.81 14.67 -0.26
C VAL A 282 -7.45 15.36 -1.57
N SER A 283 -6.91 16.60 -1.50
CA SER A 283 -6.48 17.33 -2.71
C SER A 283 -5.36 16.59 -3.44
N TYR A 284 -4.36 16.06 -2.73
CA TYR A 284 -3.26 15.33 -3.34
C TYR A 284 -3.70 13.97 -3.89
N ALA A 285 -4.50 13.21 -3.14
CA ALA A 285 -5.09 11.96 -3.61
C ALA A 285 -5.92 12.16 -4.90
N THR A 286 -6.64 13.28 -5.00
CA THR A 286 -7.37 13.64 -6.22
C THR A 286 -6.43 13.89 -7.40
N LYS A 287 -5.26 14.52 -7.19
CA LYS A 287 -4.26 14.71 -8.25
C LYS A 287 -3.68 13.38 -8.75
N ILE A 288 -3.46 12.39 -7.85
CA ILE A 288 -3.05 11.04 -8.26
C ILE A 288 -4.06 10.45 -9.25
N CYS A 289 -5.34 10.69 -9.08
CA CYS A 289 -6.37 10.19 -10.02
C CYS A 289 -6.29 10.81 -11.43
N THR A 290 -5.49 11.85 -11.66
CA THR A 290 -5.32 12.52 -12.99
C THR A 290 -4.09 12.06 -13.77
N VAL A 291 -3.36 11.06 -13.28
CA VAL A 291 -2.16 10.51 -13.95
C VAL A 291 -2.27 8.99 -14.09
N ASN A 292 -1.42 8.41 -14.93
CA ASN A 292 -1.24 6.97 -14.99
C ASN A 292 -0.31 6.54 -13.84
N GLY A 293 -0.72 5.48 -13.11
CA GLY A 293 0.07 4.92 -12.03
C GLY A 293 -0.21 5.52 -10.65
N PRO A 294 0.44 4.95 -9.60
CA PRO A 294 0.12 5.24 -8.21
C PRO A 294 0.83 6.47 -7.64
N ARG A 295 1.73 7.11 -8.39
CA ARG A 295 2.57 8.21 -7.91
C ARG A 295 2.66 9.33 -8.95
N LEU A 296 2.86 10.58 -8.50
CA LEU A 296 3.24 11.70 -9.37
C LEU A 296 4.77 11.69 -9.59
N ASP A 297 5.20 12.02 -10.81
CA ASP A 297 6.61 12.23 -11.17
C ASP A 297 7.50 10.97 -11.02
N ILE A 298 7.07 9.85 -11.61
CA ILE A 298 7.92 8.69 -11.88
C ILE A 298 8.20 8.60 -13.37
#